data_ae96d2bf4586a1db64066476a60a2568
#
_entry.id   ae96d2bf4586a1db64066476a60a2568
#
_cell.length_a   1.000
_cell.length_b   1.000
_cell.length_c   1.000
_cell.angle_alpha   90.00
_cell.angle_beta   90.00
_cell.angle_gamma   90.00
#
_symmetry.space_group_name_H-M   'P 1'
#
loop_
_entity.id
_entity.type
_entity.pdbx_description
1 polymer ?
#
loop_
_entity_poly.entity_id
_entity_poly.type
_entity_poly.pdbx_seq_one_letter_code
_entity_poly.pdbx_strand_id
1 'polypeptide(L)'
;MARKFIYLDAETIPDGDIEDFELYKDPPKTYKDPEKIKAWMEEQKEEQFLRQSVDTNRAKLLTIGAAVNDGKPQVFVDVAAYDELTMLKDFEAFLRNERETKITEGVNEDRHTFNDLIFVGHNIKKFDLQIMFVKAVKYNLQYLGELIHPARMRYNNQKSYDIMEIWGGADANTYISLDTVANTMGIQGKKGMDGSMVYPKFKEGKIDEIIQYQKDDVILTREVFKRFKNMIGAYD
;
A
#
# COMPACT_ATOMS: atom_id res chain seq x y z
N MET A 1 23.14 -13.90 -1.75
CA MET A 1 22.20 -12.80 -1.46
C MET A 1 21.20 -13.34 -0.44
N ALA A 2 21.05 -12.68 0.71
CA ALA A 2 19.99 -13.03 1.64
C ALA A 2 18.65 -12.44 1.13
N ARG A 3 17.55 -13.13 1.36
CA ARG A 3 16.20 -12.61 1.10
C ARG A 3 15.70 -11.86 2.32
N LYS A 4 15.11 -10.69 2.11
CA LYS A 4 14.41 -9.93 3.14
C LYS A 4 12.96 -9.75 2.72
N PHE A 5 12.03 -10.20 3.55
CA PHE A 5 10.60 -9.93 3.36
C PHE A 5 10.27 -8.54 3.90
N ILE A 6 9.67 -7.73 3.03
CA ILE A 6 9.16 -6.40 3.37
C ILE A 6 7.64 -6.52 3.45
N TYR A 7 7.10 -6.65 4.67
CA TYR A 7 5.67 -6.59 4.91
C TYR A 7 5.20 -5.16 4.75
N LEU A 8 4.27 -4.93 3.86
CA LEU A 8 3.92 -3.61 3.36
C LEU A 8 2.42 -3.44 3.32
N ASP A 9 1.97 -2.24 3.68
CA ASP A 9 0.61 -1.76 3.56
C ASP A 9 0.63 -0.24 3.39
N ALA A 10 -0.36 0.36 2.70
CA ALA A 10 -0.40 1.79 2.45
C ALA A 10 -1.82 2.34 2.64
N GLU A 11 -1.91 3.48 3.34
CA GLU A 11 -3.17 4.19 3.48
C GLU A 11 -3.24 5.40 2.56
N THR A 12 -4.42 5.62 2.04
CA THR A 12 -4.69 6.66 1.05
C THR A 12 -5.91 7.47 1.42
N ILE A 13 -5.94 8.69 0.93
CA ILE A 13 -7.05 9.62 1.07
C ILE A 13 -7.41 10.23 -0.30
N PRO A 14 -8.60 10.84 -0.45
CA PRO A 14 -8.87 11.71 -1.60
C PRO A 14 -7.82 12.81 -1.73
N ASP A 15 -7.46 13.19 -2.96
CA ASP A 15 -6.52 14.28 -3.22
C ASP A 15 -7.29 15.61 -3.33
N GLY A 16 -6.82 16.64 -2.62
CA GLY A 16 -7.44 17.98 -2.58
C GLY A 16 -8.66 18.10 -1.66
N ASP A 17 -9.41 19.14 -1.87
CA ASP A 17 -10.64 19.46 -1.14
C ASP A 17 -11.89 19.18 -1.98
N ILE A 18 -12.97 18.77 -1.32
CA ILE A 18 -14.23 18.44 -2.00
C ILE A 18 -14.86 19.64 -2.69
N GLU A 19 -14.61 20.84 -2.18
CA GLU A 19 -15.10 22.09 -2.74
C GLU A 19 -14.57 22.31 -4.15
N ASP A 20 -13.28 22.03 -4.36
CA ASP A 20 -12.57 22.21 -5.64
C ASP A 20 -12.62 20.98 -6.54
N PHE A 21 -13.26 19.91 -6.06
CA PHE A 21 -13.31 18.65 -6.79
C PHE A 21 -14.21 18.72 -8.04
N GLU A 22 -13.63 18.37 -9.18
CA GLU A 22 -14.35 18.18 -10.45
C GLU A 22 -14.70 16.70 -10.66
N LEU A 23 -15.95 16.44 -11.04
CA LEU A 23 -16.41 15.10 -11.38
C LEU A 23 -15.61 14.50 -12.53
N TYR A 24 -15.17 13.27 -12.39
CA TYR A 24 -14.46 12.54 -13.44
C TYR A 24 -15.36 11.55 -14.21
N LYS A 25 -16.62 11.40 -13.79
CA LYS A 25 -17.64 10.66 -14.50
C LYS A 25 -18.71 11.61 -15.00
N ASP A 26 -19.03 11.48 -16.25
CA ASP A 26 -20.14 12.22 -16.86
C ASP A 26 -21.50 11.68 -16.42
N PRO A 27 -22.54 12.53 -16.40
CA PRO A 27 -23.90 12.09 -16.20
C PRO A 27 -24.33 11.08 -17.28
N PRO A 28 -25.27 10.18 -16.96
CA PRO A 28 -25.78 9.22 -17.94
C PRO A 28 -26.25 9.92 -19.23
N LYS A 29 -25.85 9.40 -20.39
CA LYS A 29 -26.18 9.98 -21.71
C LYS A 29 -27.71 10.08 -21.97
N THR A 30 -28.51 9.38 -21.17
CA THR A 30 -29.98 9.44 -21.19
C THR A 30 -30.54 10.68 -20.51
N TYR A 31 -29.76 11.35 -19.66
CA TYR A 31 -30.16 12.57 -18.98
C TYR A 31 -29.97 13.75 -19.96
N LYS A 32 -31.09 14.35 -20.37
CA LYS A 32 -31.11 15.53 -21.28
C LYS A 32 -31.64 16.78 -20.60
N ASP A 33 -32.32 16.61 -19.47
CA ASP A 33 -32.84 17.68 -18.64
C ASP A 33 -31.72 18.31 -17.81
N PRO A 34 -31.44 19.62 -17.94
CA PRO A 34 -30.39 20.29 -17.21
C PRO A 34 -30.53 20.19 -15.67
N GLU A 35 -31.75 20.22 -15.15
CA GLU A 35 -32.00 20.12 -13.72
C GLU A 35 -31.68 18.71 -13.18
N LYS A 36 -32.02 17.68 -13.96
CA LYS A 36 -31.64 16.29 -13.62
C LYS A 36 -30.13 16.07 -13.67
N ILE A 37 -29.47 16.70 -14.64
CA ILE A 37 -28.00 16.62 -14.74
C ILE A 37 -27.38 17.28 -13.51
N LYS A 38 -27.85 18.48 -13.14
CA LYS A 38 -27.33 19.20 -11.98
C LYS A 38 -27.54 18.44 -10.68
N ALA A 39 -28.75 17.93 -10.45
CA ALA A 39 -29.05 17.12 -9.26
C ALA A 39 -28.18 15.87 -9.18
N TRP A 40 -27.97 15.19 -10.31
CA TRP A 40 -27.05 14.03 -10.37
C TRP A 40 -25.60 14.42 -10.06
N MET A 41 -25.11 15.55 -10.57
CA MET A 41 -23.76 16.03 -10.29
C MET A 41 -23.57 16.35 -8.81
N GLU A 42 -24.54 16.97 -8.16
CA GLU A 42 -24.51 17.26 -6.73
C GLU A 42 -24.51 15.97 -5.89
N GLU A 43 -25.36 14.99 -6.24
CA GLU A 43 -25.40 13.69 -5.56
C GLU A 43 -24.09 12.89 -5.72
N GLN A 44 -23.47 12.96 -6.90
CA GLN A 44 -22.26 12.19 -7.22
C GLN A 44 -20.97 12.83 -6.69
N LYS A 45 -20.99 14.10 -6.32
CA LYS A 45 -19.77 14.83 -5.94
C LYS A 45 -19.05 14.18 -4.76
N GLU A 46 -19.75 13.91 -3.68
CA GLU A 46 -19.18 13.28 -2.49
C GLU A 46 -18.73 11.83 -2.77
N GLU A 47 -19.57 11.05 -3.44
CA GLU A 47 -19.22 9.67 -3.78
C GLU A 47 -17.96 9.57 -4.63
N GLN A 48 -17.87 10.35 -5.70
CA GLN A 48 -16.70 10.33 -6.58
C GLN A 48 -15.46 10.90 -5.90
N PHE A 49 -15.62 11.93 -5.06
CA PHE A 49 -14.52 12.45 -4.26
C PHE A 49 -13.94 11.37 -3.33
N LEU A 50 -14.76 10.71 -2.54
CA LEU A 50 -14.30 9.65 -1.62
C LEU A 50 -13.71 8.44 -2.37
N ARG A 51 -14.25 8.09 -3.52
CA ARG A 51 -13.72 7.01 -4.38
C ARG A 51 -12.32 7.26 -4.91
N GLN A 52 -11.83 8.50 -4.89
CA GLN A 52 -10.43 8.76 -5.25
C GLN A 52 -9.48 7.97 -4.36
N SER A 53 -9.76 7.79 -3.07
CA SER A 53 -8.89 7.07 -2.14
C SER A 53 -8.58 5.63 -2.55
N VAL A 54 -9.42 5.00 -3.38
CA VAL A 54 -9.21 3.64 -3.91
C VAL A 54 -8.81 3.61 -5.39
N ASP A 55 -8.56 4.76 -6.01
CA ASP A 55 -8.07 4.89 -7.38
C ASP A 55 -6.57 5.24 -7.36
N THR A 56 -5.72 4.30 -7.77
CA THR A 56 -4.27 4.45 -7.73
C THR A 56 -3.72 5.63 -8.56
N ASN A 57 -4.51 6.21 -9.45
CA ASN A 57 -4.12 7.38 -10.23
C ASN A 57 -4.55 8.71 -9.58
N ARG A 58 -5.57 8.68 -8.73
CA ARG A 58 -6.19 9.87 -8.11
C ARG A 58 -5.95 10.01 -6.63
N ALA A 59 -5.74 8.89 -5.93
CA ALA A 59 -5.51 8.91 -4.49
C ALA A 59 -4.27 9.72 -4.12
N LYS A 60 -4.34 10.39 -2.99
CA LYS A 60 -3.18 10.89 -2.25
C LYS A 60 -2.69 9.81 -1.29
N LEU A 61 -1.41 9.48 -1.37
CA LEU A 61 -0.78 8.54 -0.44
C LEU A 61 -0.55 9.26 0.90
N LEU A 62 -1.14 8.73 1.96
CA LEU A 62 -1.10 9.34 3.31
C LEU A 62 0.01 8.73 4.16
N THR A 63 0.06 7.40 4.23
CA THR A 63 1.06 6.67 5.03
C THR A 63 1.53 5.43 4.30
N ILE A 64 2.75 4.99 4.61
CA ILE A 64 3.30 3.69 4.19
C ILE A 64 3.77 2.97 5.44
N GLY A 65 3.18 1.82 5.74
CA GLY A 65 3.62 0.93 6.80
C GLY A 65 4.54 -0.16 6.27
N ALA A 66 5.70 -0.38 6.89
CA ALA A 66 6.61 -1.45 6.50
C ALA A 66 7.29 -2.12 7.68
N ALA A 67 7.53 -3.43 7.58
CA ALA A 67 8.39 -4.18 8.48
C ALA A 67 9.29 -5.14 7.72
N VAL A 68 10.53 -5.27 8.15
CA VAL A 68 11.50 -6.20 7.57
C VAL A 68 11.53 -7.46 8.41
N ASN A 69 11.26 -8.61 7.82
CA ASN A 69 11.25 -9.91 8.49
C ASN A 69 10.45 -9.87 9.81
N ASP A 70 11.08 -10.19 10.93
CA ASP A 70 10.47 -10.13 12.28
C ASP A 70 10.67 -8.78 12.98
N GLY A 71 11.17 -7.78 12.27
CA GLY A 71 11.40 -6.43 12.80
C GLY A 71 10.11 -5.72 13.21
N LYS A 72 10.26 -4.63 13.95
CA LYS A 72 9.12 -3.77 14.33
C LYS A 72 8.61 -3.02 13.10
N PRO A 73 7.28 -2.85 12.94
CA PRO A 73 6.73 -2.03 11.88
C PRO A 73 7.13 -0.56 12.07
N GLN A 74 7.49 0.06 10.97
CA GLN A 74 7.69 1.50 10.84
C GLN A 74 6.58 2.08 9.97
N VAL A 75 6.19 3.32 10.24
CA VAL A 75 5.22 4.04 9.41
C VAL A 75 5.87 5.33 8.92
N PHE A 76 5.88 5.48 7.62
CA PHE A 76 6.37 6.67 6.93
C PHE A 76 5.18 7.59 6.71
N VAL A 77 5.28 8.81 7.18
CA VAL A 77 4.29 9.87 7.05
C VAL A 77 4.96 11.21 7.32
N ASP A 78 4.68 12.20 6.49
CA ASP A 78 5.03 13.58 6.82
C ASP A 78 3.88 14.22 7.62
N VAL A 79 3.98 14.18 8.94
CA VAL A 79 2.94 14.72 9.84
C VAL A 79 2.85 16.25 9.83
N ALA A 80 3.85 16.94 9.29
CA ALA A 80 3.90 18.40 9.28
C ALA A 80 3.11 18.98 8.10
N ALA A 81 3.24 18.40 6.92
CA ALA A 81 2.61 18.90 5.71
C ALA A 81 1.84 17.82 4.91
N TYR A 82 1.91 16.56 5.33
CA TYR A 82 1.38 15.42 4.60
C TYR A 82 1.85 15.41 3.13
N ASP A 83 3.17 15.69 2.94
CA ASP A 83 3.78 15.72 1.63
C ASP A 83 4.17 14.32 1.15
N GLU A 84 3.55 13.88 0.06
CA GLU A 84 3.82 12.56 -0.53
C GLU A 84 5.28 12.37 -0.93
N LEU A 85 5.92 13.41 -1.46
CA LEU A 85 7.29 13.31 -1.95
C LEU A 85 8.29 13.10 -0.82
N THR A 86 8.14 13.82 0.28
CA THR A 86 8.98 13.66 1.48
C THR A 86 8.84 12.26 2.03
N MET A 87 7.61 11.78 2.24
CA MET A 87 7.33 10.44 2.72
C MET A 87 7.91 9.34 1.81
N LEU A 88 7.76 9.49 0.49
CA LEU A 88 8.29 8.52 -0.47
C LEU A 88 9.82 8.50 -0.53
N LYS A 89 10.49 9.64 -0.32
CA LYS A 89 11.95 9.69 -0.21
C LYS A 89 12.46 8.99 1.06
N ASP A 90 11.75 9.15 2.17
CA ASP A 90 12.10 8.46 3.42
C ASP A 90 11.91 6.95 3.28
N PHE A 91 10.82 6.53 2.63
CA PHE A 91 10.59 5.12 2.32
C PHE A 91 11.62 4.56 1.33
N GLU A 92 11.99 5.32 0.28
CA GLU A 92 13.06 4.92 -0.64
C GLU A 92 14.39 4.75 0.09
N ALA A 93 14.75 5.69 0.98
CA ALA A 93 15.97 5.61 1.79
C ALA A 93 15.97 4.37 2.70
N PHE A 94 14.83 4.05 3.31
CA PHE A 94 14.65 2.83 4.08
C PHE A 94 14.90 1.57 3.23
N LEU A 95 14.27 1.46 2.04
CA LEU A 95 14.45 0.32 1.15
C LEU A 95 15.89 0.19 0.66
N ARG A 96 16.57 1.32 0.39
CA ARG A 96 17.96 1.35 0.00
C ARG A 96 18.86 0.80 1.11
N ASN A 97 18.63 1.22 2.34
CA ASN A 97 19.33 0.74 3.52
C ASN A 97 19.13 -0.77 3.73
N GLU A 98 17.90 -1.26 3.57
CA GLU A 98 17.61 -2.69 3.74
C GLU A 98 18.21 -3.55 2.62
N ARG A 99 18.32 -3.01 1.42
CA ARG A 99 18.92 -3.71 0.28
C ARG A 99 20.44 -3.78 0.38
N GLU A 100 21.07 -2.72 0.84
CA GLU A 100 22.53 -2.64 0.92
C GLU A 100 23.02 -3.17 2.27
N THR A 101 23.78 -4.26 2.26
CA THR A 101 24.52 -4.73 3.44
C THR A 101 26.01 -4.49 3.20
N LYS A 102 26.62 -3.65 4.01
CA LYS A 102 28.07 -3.53 4.05
C LYS A 102 28.62 -4.75 4.78
N ILE A 103 29.38 -5.59 4.10
CA ILE A 103 30.19 -6.62 4.75
C ILE A 103 31.56 -6.01 4.99
N THR A 104 31.87 -5.68 6.24
CA THR A 104 33.20 -5.30 6.66
C THR A 104 33.94 -6.60 7.01
N GLU A 105 34.50 -7.29 6.04
CA GLU A 105 35.46 -8.37 6.27
C GLU A 105 36.85 -7.79 6.02
N GLY A 106 37.63 -7.68 7.11
CA GLY A 106 39.07 -7.50 7.23
C GLY A 106 39.81 -6.80 6.10
N VAL A 107 40.43 -5.70 6.43
CA VAL A 107 41.53 -4.99 5.71
C VAL A 107 41.52 -5.14 4.18
N ASN A 108 40.85 -4.22 3.49
CA ASN A 108 41.09 -3.74 2.11
C ASN A 108 40.03 -3.92 1.01
N GLU A 109 38.85 -4.48 1.24
CA GLU A 109 37.79 -4.37 0.20
C GLU A 109 36.37 -4.28 0.84
N ASP A 110 35.72 -3.11 0.74
CA ASP A 110 34.31 -2.94 0.98
C ASP A 110 33.53 -3.70 -0.11
N ARG A 111 33.18 -4.95 0.13
CA ARG A 111 32.23 -5.68 -0.73
C ARG A 111 30.81 -5.28 -0.36
N HIS A 112 30.15 -4.57 -1.26
CA HIS A 112 28.73 -4.35 -1.17
C HIS A 112 27.99 -5.62 -1.62
N THR A 113 27.25 -6.25 -0.71
CA THR A 113 26.29 -7.30 -1.06
C THR A 113 24.88 -6.72 -1.04
N PHE A 114 24.09 -7.08 -2.05
CA PHE A 114 22.70 -6.64 -2.11
C PHE A 114 21.77 -7.77 -1.65
N ASN A 115 20.89 -7.45 -0.70
CA ASN A 115 19.80 -8.34 -0.33
C ASN A 115 18.72 -8.31 -1.41
N ASP A 116 18.03 -9.43 -1.57
CA ASP A 116 16.85 -9.49 -2.43
C ASP A 116 15.62 -9.10 -1.58
N LEU A 117 15.00 -7.96 -1.90
CA LEU A 117 13.80 -7.48 -1.23
C LEU A 117 12.57 -8.13 -1.87
N ILE A 118 11.78 -8.81 -1.06
CA ILE A 118 10.53 -9.46 -1.44
C ILE A 118 9.37 -8.78 -0.72
N PHE A 119 8.51 -8.11 -1.45
CA PHE A 119 7.36 -7.43 -0.86
C PHE A 119 6.23 -8.41 -0.55
N VAL A 120 5.60 -8.23 0.60
CA VAL A 120 4.48 -9.05 1.05
C VAL A 120 3.36 -8.14 1.52
N GLY A 121 2.15 -8.33 1.00
CA GLY A 121 0.99 -7.55 1.40
C GLY A 121 -0.32 -8.22 0.99
N HIS A 122 -1.43 -7.58 1.28
CA HIS A 122 -2.76 -8.03 0.90
C HIS A 122 -3.32 -7.13 -0.20
N ASN A 123 -3.66 -7.69 -1.36
CA ASN A 123 -3.99 -6.93 -2.58
C ASN A 123 -2.87 -5.98 -3.05
N ILE A 124 -1.67 -6.25 -2.60
CA ILE A 124 -0.50 -5.35 -2.72
C ILE A 124 -0.14 -5.04 -4.17
N LYS A 125 -0.26 -6.02 -5.08
CA LYS A 125 0.11 -5.83 -6.49
C LYS A 125 -0.83 -4.90 -7.23
N LYS A 126 -2.14 -4.97 -6.90
CA LYS A 126 -3.16 -4.16 -7.57
C LYS A 126 -3.28 -2.77 -6.97
N PHE A 127 -2.92 -2.59 -5.70
CA PHE A 127 -3.12 -1.33 -5.00
C PHE A 127 -1.82 -0.71 -4.50
N ASP A 128 -1.21 -1.21 -3.42
CA ASP A 128 -0.09 -0.54 -2.76
C ASP A 128 1.13 -0.35 -3.66
N LEU A 129 1.62 -1.42 -4.28
CA LEU A 129 2.74 -1.32 -5.21
C LEU A 129 2.36 -0.54 -6.48
N GLN A 130 1.10 -0.61 -6.90
CA GLN A 130 0.65 0.13 -8.08
C GLN A 130 0.62 1.63 -7.80
N ILE A 131 0.05 2.09 -6.69
CA ILE A 131 0.03 3.51 -6.35
C ILE A 131 1.44 4.05 -6.10
N MET A 132 2.30 3.30 -5.39
CA MET A 132 3.70 3.70 -5.18
C MET A 132 4.45 3.84 -6.50
N PHE A 133 4.21 2.96 -7.47
CA PHE A 133 4.80 3.08 -8.80
C PHE A 133 4.32 4.34 -9.54
N VAL A 134 3.00 4.60 -9.52
CA VAL A 134 2.42 5.82 -10.11
C VAL A 134 3.05 7.07 -9.49
N LYS A 135 3.20 7.10 -8.16
CA LYS A 135 3.83 8.23 -7.46
C LYS A 135 5.33 8.31 -7.71
N ALA A 136 6.04 7.17 -7.82
CA ALA A 136 7.45 7.15 -8.20
C ALA A 136 7.67 7.76 -9.59
N VAL A 137 6.78 7.47 -10.55
CA VAL A 137 6.80 8.10 -11.89
C VAL A 137 6.48 9.60 -11.79
N LYS A 138 5.41 9.97 -11.05
CA LYS A 138 5.00 11.38 -10.84
C LYS A 138 6.15 12.23 -10.31
N TYR A 139 6.91 11.70 -9.36
CA TYR A 139 7.97 12.43 -8.66
C TYR A 139 9.39 12.11 -9.16
N ASN A 140 9.51 11.33 -10.24
CA ASN A 140 10.81 10.92 -10.82
C ASN A 140 11.74 10.23 -9.80
N LEU A 141 11.19 9.34 -8.97
CA LEU A 141 11.93 8.52 -8.02
C LEU A 141 12.39 7.22 -8.68
N GLN A 142 13.46 7.30 -9.45
CA GLN A 142 13.92 6.21 -10.31
C GLN A 142 14.22 4.93 -9.52
N TYR A 143 14.94 5.02 -8.41
CA TYR A 143 15.31 3.84 -7.62
C TYR A 143 14.09 3.12 -7.04
N LEU A 144 13.13 3.88 -6.50
CA LEU A 144 11.87 3.33 -6.01
C LEU A 144 11.09 2.65 -7.15
N GLY A 145 11.01 3.30 -8.31
CA GLY A 145 10.37 2.75 -9.50
C GLY A 145 10.99 1.43 -9.96
N GLU A 146 12.32 1.33 -10.00
CA GLU A 146 13.06 0.12 -10.37
C GLU A 146 12.81 -1.06 -9.41
N LEU A 147 12.67 -0.79 -8.11
CA LEU A 147 12.35 -1.83 -7.12
C LEU A 147 10.91 -2.31 -7.22
N ILE A 148 9.97 -1.36 -7.37
CA ILE A 148 8.53 -1.67 -7.33
C ILE A 148 8.02 -2.23 -8.65
N HIS A 149 8.56 -1.78 -9.80
CA HIS A 149 8.07 -2.21 -11.12
C HIS A 149 8.00 -3.74 -11.26
N PRO A 150 9.03 -4.53 -11.00
CA PRO A 150 8.94 -5.99 -11.10
C PRO A 150 8.06 -6.62 -10.01
N ALA A 151 7.95 -5.99 -8.84
CA ALA A 151 7.19 -6.52 -7.71
C ALA A 151 5.67 -6.42 -7.91
N ARG A 152 5.16 -5.40 -8.62
CA ARG A 152 3.75 -5.22 -8.92
C ARG A 152 3.23 -6.07 -10.09
N MET A 153 4.13 -6.76 -10.81
CA MET A 153 3.74 -7.54 -11.98
C MET A 153 2.93 -8.77 -11.58
N ARG A 154 1.78 -8.92 -12.22
CA ARG A 154 0.93 -10.09 -12.05
C ARG A 154 1.72 -11.37 -12.40
N TYR A 155 1.52 -12.43 -11.65
CA TYR A 155 2.21 -13.72 -11.80
C TYR A 155 3.73 -13.71 -11.51
N ASN A 156 4.29 -12.60 -11.04
CA ASN A 156 5.68 -12.55 -10.60
C ASN A 156 5.78 -12.72 -9.08
N ASN A 157 5.99 -13.95 -8.61
CA ASN A 157 6.15 -14.26 -7.19
C ASN A 157 7.62 -14.26 -6.75
N GLN A 158 8.55 -13.82 -7.61
CA GLN A 158 9.96 -13.70 -7.24
C GLN A 158 10.25 -12.44 -6.44
N LYS A 159 9.46 -11.37 -6.64
CA LYS A 159 9.67 -10.06 -6.02
C LYS A 159 8.54 -9.64 -5.08
N SER A 160 7.41 -10.31 -5.12
CA SER A 160 6.29 -10.06 -4.19
C SER A 160 5.40 -11.27 -4.00
N TYR A 161 4.79 -11.35 -2.82
CA TYR A 161 3.72 -12.27 -2.47
C TYR A 161 2.47 -11.47 -2.12
N ASP A 162 1.40 -11.68 -2.87
CA ASP A 162 0.09 -11.09 -2.60
C ASP A 162 -0.79 -12.13 -1.91
N ILE A 163 -1.13 -11.87 -0.63
CA ILE A 163 -1.92 -12.79 0.20
C ILE A 163 -3.28 -13.07 -0.45
N MET A 164 -3.91 -12.05 -1.05
CA MET A 164 -5.21 -12.21 -1.69
C MET A 164 -5.12 -13.12 -2.92
N GLU A 165 -4.07 -12.98 -3.75
CA GLU A 165 -3.83 -13.87 -4.89
C GLU A 165 -3.54 -15.31 -4.45
N ILE A 166 -2.71 -15.49 -3.40
CA ILE A 166 -2.36 -16.82 -2.87
C ILE A 166 -3.61 -17.53 -2.34
N TRP A 167 -4.46 -16.80 -1.60
CA TRP A 167 -5.69 -17.36 -1.03
C TRP A 167 -6.75 -17.65 -2.08
N GLY A 168 -6.95 -16.71 -3.01
CA GLY A 168 -7.94 -16.83 -4.09
C GLY A 168 -7.62 -17.87 -5.17
N GLY A 169 -6.34 -18.25 -5.30
CA GLY A 169 -5.90 -19.25 -6.27
C GLY A 169 -6.20 -18.85 -7.72
N ALA A 170 -6.97 -19.68 -8.43
CA ALA A 170 -7.30 -19.44 -9.84
C ALA A 170 -8.34 -18.31 -10.04
N ASP A 171 -9.11 -17.95 -9.01
CA ASP A 171 -10.08 -16.85 -9.08
C ASP A 171 -9.46 -15.53 -8.67
N ALA A 172 -8.80 -14.88 -9.61
CA ALA A 172 -8.14 -13.59 -9.42
C ALA A 172 -9.10 -12.42 -9.16
N ASN A 173 -10.42 -12.64 -9.24
CA ASN A 173 -11.44 -11.62 -8.98
C ASN A 173 -12.11 -11.78 -7.61
N THR A 174 -11.80 -12.85 -6.88
CA THR A 174 -12.32 -13.03 -5.53
C THR A 174 -11.68 -12.00 -4.61
N TYR A 175 -12.47 -10.99 -4.24
CA TYR A 175 -12.09 -10.07 -3.17
C TYR A 175 -12.39 -10.72 -1.82
N ILE A 176 -11.36 -10.86 -1.00
CA ILE A 176 -11.49 -11.31 0.39
C ILE A 176 -10.65 -10.38 1.28
N SER A 177 -11.18 -9.97 2.43
CA SER A 177 -10.44 -9.11 3.33
C SER A 177 -9.32 -9.86 4.07
N LEU A 178 -8.26 -9.14 4.46
CA LEU A 178 -7.18 -9.70 5.27
C LEU A 178 -7.70 -10.27 6.59
N ASP A 179 -8.68 -9.59 7.23
CA ASP A 179 -9.33 -10.08 8.45
C ASP A 179 -10.05 -11.40 8.26
N THR A 180 -10.73 -11.58 7.12
CA THR A 180 -11.40 -12.86 6.82
C THR A 180 -10.39 -14.00 6.67
N VAL A 181 -9.27 -13.74 5.97
CA VAL A 181 -8.18 -14.71 5.83
C VAL A 181 -7.57 -15.05 7.20
N ALA A 182 -7.28 -14.04 8.01
CA ALA A 182 -6.72 -14.20 9.36
C ALA A 182 -7.66 -15.03 10.26
N ASN A 183 -8.94 -14.66 10.31
CA ASN A 183 -9.95 -15.35 11.12
C ASN A 183 -10.12 -16.82 10.70
N THR A 184 -10.08 -17.11 9.40
CA THR A 184 -10.14 -18.50 8.90
C THR A 184 -8.94 -19.34 9.38
N MET A 185 -7.79 -18.71 9.61
CA MET A 185 -6.59 -19.34 10.15
C MET A 185 -6.54 -19.38 11.68
N GLY A 186 -7.55 -18.86 12.37
CA GLY A 186 -7.56 -18.71 13.83
C GLY A 186 -6.58 -17.63 14.34
N ILE A 187 -6.17 -16.71 13.46
CA ILE A 187 -5.39 -15.52 13.82
C ILE A 187 -6.39 -14.42 14.16
N GLN A 188 -6.22 -13.79 15.33
CA GLN A 188 -7.10 -12.69 15.72
C GLN A 188 -6.91 -11.52 14.75
N GLY A 189 -8.00 -11.17 14.03
CA GLY A 189 -8.06 -10.01 13.16
C GLY A 189 -8.03 -8.69 13.93
N LYS A 190 -8.13 -7.60 13.18
CA LYS A 190 -8.14 -6.22 13.71
C LYS A 190 -9.33 -5.96 14.60
N LYS A 191 -9.21 -4.98 15.47
CA LYS A 191 -10.32 -4.47 16.28
C LYS A 191 -10.49 -2.96 16.03
N GLY A 192 -11.66 -2.58 15.56
CA GLY A 192 -12.17 -1.22 15.69
C GLY A 192 -11.96 -0.25 14.53
N MET A 193 -11.00 -0.45 13.61
CA MET A 193 -10.79 0.44 12.46
C MET A 193 -10.69 -0.36 11.16
N ASP A 194 -11.20 0.19 10.08
CA ASP A 194 -11.05 -0.31 8.71
C ASP A 194 -10.67 0.84 7.75
N GLY A 195 -10.29 0.51 6.52
CA GLY A 195 -9.80 1.49 5.54
C GLY A 195 -10.79 2.63 5.21
N SER A 196 -12.10 2.42 5.38
CA SER A 196 -13.10 3.47 5.15
C SER A 196 -13.05 4.57 6.21
N MET A 197 -12.46 4.27 7.38
CA MET A 197 -12.32 5.21 8.48
C MET A 197 -11.08 6.10 8.37
N VAL A 198 -10.16 5.81 7.44
CA VAL A 198 -8.88 6.55 7.30
C VAL A 198 -9.12 8.01 6.99
N TYR A 199 -9.92 8.33 5.96
CA TYR A 199 -10.20 9.73 5.61
C TYR A 199 -10.99 10.47 6.68
N PRO A 200 -12.09 9.95 7.27
CA PRO A 200 -12.74 10.57 8.43
C PRO A 200 -11.78 10.87 9.59
N LYS A 201 -10.94 9.90 9.97
CA LYS A 201 -9.94 10.08 11.04
C LYS A 201 -8.90 11.14 10.68
N PHE A 202 -8.46 11.17 9.43
CA PHE A 202 -7.55 12.22 8.94
C PHE A 202 -8.18 13.61 9.06
N LYS A 203 -9.45 13.78 8.67
CA LYS A 203 -10.19 15.06 8.81
C LYS A 203 -10.37 15.47 10.28
N GLU A 204 -10.44 14.52 11.20
CA GLU A 204 -10.50 14.77 12.64
C GLU A 204 -9.12 15.07 13.26
N GLY A 205 -8.03 15.01 12.48
CA GLY A 205 -6.65 15.21 12.97
C GLY A 205 -6.11 14.03 13.79
N LYS A 206 -6.74 12.84 13.70
CA LYS A 206 -6.37 11.63 14.47
C LYS A 206 -5.33 10.78 13.77
N ILE A 207 -4.24 11.40 13.34
CA ILE A 207 -3.17 10.71 12.60
C ILE A 207 -2.52 9.59 13.40
N ASP A 208 -2.43 9.72 14.73
CA ASP A 208 -1.85 8.68 15.59
C ASP A 208 -2.68 7.39 15.58
N GLU A 209 -4.02 7.49 15.47
CA GLU A 209 -4.91 6.33 15.34
C GLU A 209 -4.67 5.63 13.98
N ILE A 210 -4.46 6.40 12.91
CA ILE A 210 -4.14 5.86 11.58
C ILE A 210 -2.77 5.18 11.58
N ILE A 211 -1.76 5.79 12.21
CA ILE A 211 -0.42 5.21 12.35
C ILE A 211 -0.48 3.88 13.12
N GLN A 212 -1.27 3.81 14.20
CA GLN A 212 -1.41 2.57 14.96
C GLN A 212 -2.13 1.49 14.14
N TYR A 213 -3.22 1.85 13.47
CA TYR A 213 -3.95 0.98 12.56
C TYR A 213 -3.03 0.39 11.48
N GLN A 214 -2.22 1.24 10.82
CA GLN A 214 -1.25 0.80 9.82
C GLN A 214 -0.21 -0.19 10.37
N LYS A 215 0.29 0.03 11.59
CA LYS A 215 1.21 -0.92 12.23
C LYS A 215 0.55 -2.28 12.47
N ASP A 216 -0.71 -2.27 12.90
CA ASP A 216 -1.47 -3.49 13.15
C ASP A 216 -1.71 -4.27 11.85
N ASP A 217 -1.94 -3.56 10.71
CA ASP A 217 -2.08 -4.17 9.39
C ASP A 217 -0.80 -4.84 8.90
N VAL A 218 0.32 -4.18 9.06
CA VAL A 218 1.63 -4.75 8.73
C VAL A 218 1.93 -6.00 9.59
N ILE A 219 1.60 -5.95 10.88
CA ILE A 219 1.76 -7.11 11.78
C ILE A 219 0.84 -8.25 11.35
N LEU A 220 -0.44 -7.97 11.10
CA LEU A 220 -1.42 -8.98 10.69
C LEU A 220 -1.02 -9.63 9.36
N THR A 221 -0.60 -8.83 8.38
CA THR A 221 -0.05 -9.29 7.09
C THR A 221 1.09 -10.27 7.31
N ARG A 222 2.04 -9.95 8.19
CA ARG A 222 3.16 -10.82 8.53
C ARG A 222 2.71 -12.13 9.16
N GLU A 223 1.85 -12.08 10.16
CA GLU A 223 1.39 -13.28 10.86
C GLU A 223 0.58 -14.22 9.95
N VAL A 224 -0.25 -13.65 9.07
CA VAL A 224 -0.96 -14.42 8.02
C VAL A 224 0.04 -15.03 7.04
N PHE A 225 1.00 -14.27 6.53
CA PHE A 225 1.98 -14.77 5.56
C PHE A 225 2.86 -15.87 6.14
N LYS A 226 3.24 -15.82 7.39
CA LYS A 226 4.00 -16.90 8.07
C LYS A 226 3.30 -18.25 8.00
N ARG A 227 1.96 -18.29 7.97
CA ARG A 227 1.20 -19.54 7.78
C ARG A 227 1.30 -20.08 6.35
N PHE A 228 1.36 -19.20 5.35
CA PHE A 228 1.53 -19.60 3.96
C PHE A 228 2.95 -19.99 3.62
N LYS A 229 3.93 -19.31 4.16
CA LYS A 229 5.33 -19.30 3.76
C LYS A 229 5.88 -20.71 3.44
N ASN A 230 5.67 -21.65 4.34
CA ASN A 230 6.15 -23.02 4.16
C ASN A 230 5.34 -23.84 3.12
N MET A 231 4.05 -23.52 2.95
CA MET A 231 3.16 -24.24 2.05
C MET A 231 3.37 -23.86 0.59
N ILE A 232 3.83 -22.64 0.34
CA ILE A 232 4.08 -22.12 -1.03
C ILE A 232 5.57 -22.14 -1.42
N GLY A 233 6.44 -22.68 -0.57
CA GLY A 233 7.88 -22.75 -0.83
C GLY A 233 8.57 -21.37 -0.79
N ALA A 234 8.03 -20.40 -0.06
CA ALA A 234 8.65 -19.10 0.15
C ALA A 234 9.65 -19.20 1.32
N TYR A 235 10.86 -19.66 1.02
CA TYR A 235 11.93 -19.78 2.02
C TYR A 235 12.80 -18.52 2.08
N ASP A 236 13.43 -18.30 3.24
CA ASP A 236 14.38 -17.20 3.51
C ASP A 236 15.65 -17.32 2.68
#